data_05f709fd4e1e172e6712ffc082597a57
#
_entry.id   05f709fd4e1e172e6712ffc082597a57
#
_cell.length_a   1.000
_cell.length_b   1.000
_cell.length_c   1.000
_cell.angle_alpha   90.00
_cell.angle_beta   90.00
_cell.angle_gamma   90.00
#
_symmetry.space_group_name_H-M   'P 1'
#
loop_
_entity.id
_entity.type
_entity.pdbx_description
1 polymer ?
#
loop_
_entity_poly.entity_id
_entity_poly.type
_entity_poly.pdbx_seq_one_letter_code
_entity_poly.pdbx_strand_id
1 'polypeptide(L)'
;MKHFFKLSELREERVSAGKRYLEFLRVPSLSSGLYVLPTGGEDPQTPHHQDEIYYVISGRARMKITREETAAAGMTSEDRLVTTGAVIFVEAGTEHRFHSIEEELVVLVVFGPAEG
;
A
#
# COMPACT_ATOMS: atom_id res chain seq x y z
N MET A 1 10.03 16.56 16.43
CA MET A 1 9.35 15.66 15.48
C MET A 1 7.86 16.00 15.40
N LYS A 2 7.30 16.03 14.21
CA LYS A 2 5.87 16.26 14.02
C LYS A 2 5.08 15.02 14.44
N HIS A 3 4.00 15.21 15.21
CA HIS A 3 3.16 14.10 15.72
C HIS A 3 1.75 14.07 15.12
N PHE A 4 1.26 15.21 14.61
CA PHE A 4 -0.10 15.33 14.11
C PHE A 4 -0.10 15.61 12.62
N PHE A 5 -0.89 14.86 11.88
CA PHE A 5 -1.02 14.98 10.42
C PHE A 5 -2.49 15.05 10.04
N LYS A 6 -2.80 15.83 9.00
CA LYS A 6 -4.14 15.88 8.42
C LYS A 6 -4.12 15.25 7.03
N LEU A 7 -5.03 14.36 6.78
CA LEU A 7 -5.13 13.70 5.48
C LEU A 7 -5.24 14.70 4.33
N SER A 8 -6.07 15.73 4.48
CA SER A 8 -6.24 16.77 3.44
C SER A 8 -4.92 17.44 3.08
N GLU A 9 -4.10 17.74 4.09
CA GLU A 9 -2.79 18.36 3.87
C GLU A 9 -1.81 17.39 3.20
N LEU A 10 -1.81 16.13 3.61
CA LEU A 10 -0.99 15.09 3.00
C LEU A 10 -1.36 14.89 1.52
N ARG A 11 -2.64 14.94 1.20
CA ARG A 11 -3.12 14.81 -0.18
C ARG A 11 -2.63 15.98 -1.04
N GLU A 12 -2.71 17.20 -0.53
CA GLU A 12 -2.20 18.40 -1.23
C GLU A 12 -0.69 18.33 -1.43
N GLU A 13 0.04 17.92 -0.41
CA GLU A 13 1.49 17.78 -0.45
C GLU A 13 1.92 16.74 -1.49
N ARG A 14 1.21 15.61 -1.56
CA ARG A 14 1.47 14.57 -2.56
C ARG A 14 1.28 15.10 -3.97
N VAL A 15 0.21 15.83 -4.22
CA VAL A 15 -0.06 16.44 -5.55
C VAL A 15 1.06 17.42 -5.89
N SER A 16 1.43 18.29 -4.96
CA SER A 16 2.50 19.27 -5.17
C SER A 16 3.85 18.63 -5.43
N ALA A 17 4.13 17.50 -4.80
CA ALA A 17 5.37 16.75 -5.01
C ALA A 17 5.37 15.94 -6.31
N GLY A 18 4.20 15.74 -6.94
CA GLY A 18 4.07 14.97 -8.18
C GLY A 18 4.38 13.49 -7.99
N LYS A 19 4.20 12.93 -6.81
CA LYS A 19 4.52 11.54 -6.49
C LYS A 19 3.26 10.73 -6.27
N ARG A 20 3.27 9.45 -6.68
CA ARG A 20 2.20 8.52 -6.32
C ARG A 20 2.26 8.14 -4.85
N TYR A 21 3.47 7.98 -4.31
CA TYR A 21 3.71 7.66 -2.91
C TYR A 21 4.42 8.82 -2.21
N LEU A 22 3.79 9.37 -1.20
CA LEU A 22 4.36 10.41 -0.34
C LEU A 22 4.67 9.81 1.03
N GLU A 23 5.93 9.60 1.36
CA GLU A 23 6.33 9.23 2.71
C GLU A 23 6.26 10.47 3.59
N PHE A 24 5.47 10.41 4.65
CA PHE A 24 5.31 11.56 5.55
C PHE A 24 5.87 11.30 6.95
N LEU A 25 6.22 10.07 7.27
CA LEU A 25 6.77 9.69 8.56
C LEU A 25 7.85 8.63 8.37
N ARG A 26 8.98 8.82 9.05
CA ARG A 26 10.05 7.81 9.08
C ARG A 26 10.78 7.87 10.41
N VAL A 27 10.77 6.73 11.09
CA VAL A 27 11.62 6.44 12.26
C VAL A 27 12.18 5.02 12.04
N PRO A 28 13.23 4.59 12.75
CA PRO A 28 13.82 3.27 12.49
C PRO A 28 12.84 2.10 12.57
N SER A 29 11.85 2.18 13.46
CA SER A 29 10.89 1.08 13.69
C SER A 29 9.72 1.06 12.72
N LEU A 30 9.43 2.16 12.02
CA LEU A 30 8.36 2.21 11.03
C LEU A 30 8.50 3.39 10.07
N SER A 31 7.87 3.28 8.92
CA SER A 31 7.62 4.41 8.04
C SER A 31 6.17 4.37 7.57
N SER A 32 5.65 5.52 7.18
CA SER A 32 4.27 5.62 6.70
C SER A 32 4.17 6.61 5.55
N GLY A 33 3.28 6.32 4.63
CA GLY A 33 3.06 7.16 3.47
C GLY A 33 1.64 7.09 2.95
N LEU A 34 1.32 8.02 2.07
CA LEU A 34 0.07 8.07 1.33
C LEU A 34 0.33 7.63 -0.10
N TYR A 35 -0.35 6.58 -0.53
CA TYR A 35 -0.23 6.02 -1.88
C TYR A 35 -1.51 6.23 -2.65
N VAL A 36 -1.39 6.80 -3.86
CA VAL A 36 -2.56 7.08 -4.71
C VAL A 36 -2.34 6.49 -6.08
N LEU A 37 -3.28 5.68 -6.53
CA LEU A 37 -3.28 5.07 -7.85
C LEU A 37 -4.49 5.55 -8.64
N PRO A 38 -4.29 6.06 -9.86
CA PRO A 38 -5.40 6.54 -10.68
C PRO A 38 -6.26 5.39 -11.21
N THR A 39 -7.50 5.70 -11.57
CA THR A 39 -8.39 4.78 -12.27
C THR A 39 -7.69 4.21 -13.50
N GLY A 40 -7.73 2.90 -13.68
CA GLY A 40 -7.07 2.22 -14.77
C GLY A 40 -5.55 2.18 -14.69
N GLY A 41 -4.96 2.71 -13.62
CA GLY A 41 -3.52 2.71 -13.42
C GLY A 41 -2.96 1.35 -13.05
N GLU A 42 -1.63 1.26 -13.10
CA GLU A 42 -0.91 0.07 -12.69
C GLU A 42 -0.18 0.32 -11.37
N ASP A 43 -0.07 -0.73 -10.57
CA ASP A 43 0.71 -0.72 -9.34
C ASP A 43 2.05 -1.43 -9.61
N PRO A 44 3.15 -0.67 -9.80
CA PRO A 44 4.44 -1.24 -10.20
C PRO A 44 5.25 -1.77 -9.03
N GLN A 45 4.62 -2.16 -7.94
CA GLN A 45 5.32 -2.59 -6.74
C GLN A 45 6.11 -3.87 -6.95
N THR A 46 7.25 -3.94 -6.25
CA THR A 46 8.04 -5.15 -6.06
C THR A 46 7.93 -5.58 -4.60
N PRO A 47 8.20 -6.86 -4.27
CA PRO A 47 8.18 -7.29 -2.87
C PRO A 47 9.09 -6.45 -2.00
N HIS A 48 8.60 -6.07 -0.82
CA HIS A 48 9.36 -5.29 0.16
C HIS A 48 10.02 -6.19 1.19
N HIS A 49 11.08 -5.70 1.83
CA HIS A 49 11.78 -6.41 2.90
C HIS A 49 11.14 -6.18 4.28
N GLN A 50 10.07 -5.38 4.33
CA GLN A 50 9.34 -5.01 5.55
C GLN A 50 7.95 -5.63 5.52
N ASP A 51 7.39 -5.84 6.72
CA ASP A 51 5.96 -6.09 6.84
C ASP A 51 5.20 -4.81 6.54
N GLU A 52 4.00 -4.95 6.01
CA GLU A 52 3.25 -3.82 5.49
C GLU A 52 1.77 -3.92 5.85
N ILE A 53 1.17 -2.79 6.24
CA ILE A 53 -0.27 -2.65 6.37
C ILE A 53 -0.75 -1.58 5.42
N TYR A 54 -1.82 -1.87 4.69
CA TYR A 54 -2.58 -0.91 3.90
C TYR A 54 -3.91 -0.65 4.57
N TYR A 55 -4.31 0.61 4.63
CA TYR A 55 -5.67 1.01 4.97
C TYR A 55 -6.25 1.79 3.79
N VAL A 56 -7.30 1.26 3.18
CA VAL A 56 -7.95 1.91 2.03
C VAL A 56 -8.83 3.05 2.54
N ILE A 57 -8.41 4.28 2.24
CA ILE A 57 -9.13 5.49 2.64
C ILE A 57 -10.31 5.73 1.71
N SER A 58 -10.09 5.56 0.39
CA SER A 58 -11.15 5.71 -0.62
C SER A 58 -10.77 4.99 -1.90
N GLY A 59 -11.76 4.71 -2.72
CA GLY A 59 -11.58 4.08 -4.01
C GLY A 59 -12.08 2.65 -4.06
N ARG A 60 -11.86 2.01 -5.22
CA ARG A 60 -12.31 0.64 -5.50
C ARG A 60 -11.30 -0.03 -6.43
N ALA A 61 -10.78 -1.16 -5.98
CA ALA A 61 -9.78 -1.92 -6.74
C ALA A 61 -9.79 -3.38 -6.28
N ARG A 62 -8.86 -4.16 -6.81
CA ARG A 62 -8.58 -5.51 -6.32
C ARG A 62 -7.15 -5.54 -5.79
N MET A 63 -6.92 -6.39 -4.79
CA MET A 63 -5.58 -6.68 -4.28
C MET A 63 -5.28 -8.15 -4.50
N LYS A 64 -4.17 -8.43 -5.18
CA LYS A 64 -3.66 -9.79 -5.37
C LYS A 64 -2.43 -9.99 -4.49
N ILE A 65 -2.43 -11.06 -3.71
CA ILE A 65 -1.31 -11.48 -2.87
C ILE A 65 -0.94 -12.90 -3.29
N THR A 66 0.32 -13.11 -3.64
CA THR A 66 0.83 -14.40 -4.08
C THR A 66 1.90 -14.87 -3.10
N ARG A 67 1.71 -16.07 -2.54
CA ARG A 67 2.63 -16.63 -1.54
C ARG A 67 3.07 -18.04 -1.95
N GLU A 68 4.29 -18.38 -1.58
CA GLU A 68 4.76 -19.76 -1.61
C GLU A 68 4.39 -20.40 -0.27
N GLU A 69 3.47 -21.38 -0.30
CA GLU A 69 2.99 -22.05 0.91
C GLU A 69 4.00 -23.11 1.40
N THR A 70 4.29 -24.09 0.54
CA THR A 70 5.29 -25.13 0.79
C THR A 70 5.88 -25.55 -0.54
N ALA A 71 7.02 -26.24 -0.51
CA ALA A 71 7.61 -26.82 -1.72
C ALA A 71 6.66 -27.79 -2.43
N ALA A 72 5.83 -28.50 -1.68
CA ALA A 72 4.87 -29.45 -2.23
C ALA A 72 3.57 -28.77 -2.71
N ALA A 73 3.10 -27.74 -2.02
CA ALA A 73 1.87 -27.04 -2.37
C ALA A 73 2.06 -26.00 -3.48
N GLY A 74 3.30 -25.49 -3.67
CA GLY A 74 3.61 -24.47 -4.66
C GLY A 74 3.10 -23.09 -4.26
N MET A 75 2.74 -22.29 -5.27
CA MET A 75 2.27 -20.90 -5.09
C MET A 75 0.76 -20.88 -4.90
N THR A 76 0.31 -20.04 -3.95
CA THR A 76 -1.11 -19.76 -3.77
C THR A 76 -1.36 -18.28 -3.92
N SER A 77 -2.53 -17.93 -4.42
CA SER A 77 -2.91 -16.51 -4.61
C SER A 77 -4.25 -16.24 -3.95
N GLU A 78 -4.34 -15.08 -3.31
CA GLU A 78 -5.62 -14.47 -2.95
C GLU A 78 -5.79 -13.23 -3.81
N ASP A 79 -6.98 -13.03 -4.32
CA ASP A 79 -7.32 -11.85 -5.12
C ASP A 79 -8.70 -11.38 -4.69
N ARG A 80 -8.76 -10.23 -4.02
CA ARG A 80 -9.99 -9.75 -3.40
C ARG A 80 -10.30 -8.32 -3.79
N LEU A 81 -11.60 -8.03 -3.88
CA LEU A 81 -12.09 -6.66 -4.00
C LEU A 81 -11.78 -5.90 -2.71
N VAL A 82 -11.27 -4.68 -2.85
CA VAL A 82 -10.99 -3.77 -1.74
C VAL A 82 -11.65 -2.42 -2.00
N THR A 83 -12.28 -1.89 -0.96
CA THR A 83 -12.98 -0.60 -0.97
C THR A 83 -12.65 0.15 0.31
N THR A 84 -13.24 1.34 0.48
CA THR A 84 -13.07 2.16 1.69
C THR A 84 -13.21 1.33 2.97
N GLY A 85 -12.24 1.43 3.85
CA GLY A 85 -12.23 0.72 5.14
C GLY A 85 -11.52 -0.61 5.13
N ALA A 86 -11.06 -1.11 3.96
CA ALA A 86 -10.31 -2.36 3.91
C ALA A 86 -8.94 -2.19 4.59
N VAL A 87 -8.58 -3.18 5.39
CA VAL A 87 -7.25 -3.28 6.02
C VAL A 87 -6.59 -4.54 5.48
N ILE A 88 -5.37 -4.39 4.96
CA ILE A 88 -4.64 -5.49 4.30
C ILE A 88 -3.27 -5.61 4.96
N PHE A 89 -2.91 -6.82 5.37
CA PHE A 89 -1.56 -7.12 5.86
C PHE A 89 -0.80 -7.93 4.81
N VAL A 90 0.45 -7.52 4.56
CA VAL A 90 1.36 -8.23 3.64
C VAL A 90 2.69 -8.45 4.35
N GLU A 91 3.09 -9.70 4.50
CA GLU A 91 4.38 -10.07 5.11
C GLU A 91 5.54 -9.63 4.22
N ALA A 92 6.69 -9.38 4.86
CA ALA A 92 7.95 -9.13 4.15
C ALA A 92 8.23 -10.21 3.10
N GLY A 93 8.66 -9.78 1.92
CA GLY A 93 9.02 -10.68 0.83
C GLY A 93 7.86 -11.26 0.04
N THR A 94 6.63 -10.92 0.38
CA THR A 94 5.44 -11.44 -0.30
C THR A 94 5.08 -10.58 -1.51
N GLU A 95 4.90 -11.23 -2.64
CA GLU A 95 4.47 -10.54 -3.87
C GLU A 95 3.03 -10.09 -3.75
N HIS A 96 2.78 -8.82 -4.07
CA HIS A 96 1.45 -8.23 -3.97
C HIS A 96 1.32 -7.03 -4.88
N ARG A 97 0.09 -6.76 -5.33
CA ARG A 97 -0.22 -5.53 -6.06
C ARG A 97 -1.72 -5.26 -6.12
N PHE A 98 -2.06 -3.99 -6.17
CA PHE A 98 -3.39 -3.55 -6.56
C PHE A 98 -3.53 -3.66 -8.07
N HIS A 99 -4.75 -3.98 -8.52
CA HIS A 99 -5.08 -4.03 -9.94
C HIS A 99 -6.57 -3.74 -10.15
N SER A 100 -6.98 -3.60 -11.39
CA SER A 100 -8.38 -3.35 -11.74
C SER A 100 -8.95 -2.17 -10.95
N ILE A 101 -8.22 -1.05 -10.99
CA ILE A 101 -8.59 0.15 -10.24
C ILE A 101 -9.74 0.83 -10.96
N GLU A 102 -10.94 0.71 -10.39
CA GLU A 102 -12.17 1.26 -10.96
C GLU A 102 -12.40 2.70 -10.53
N GLU A 103 -11.99 3.05 -9.32
CA GLU A 103 -12.05 4.40 -8.78
C GLU A 103 -10.68 4.74 -8.19
N GLU A 104 -10.26 5.98 -8.30
CA GLU A 104 -8.97 6.42 -7.74
C GLU A 104 -8.78 5.85 -6.33
N LEU A 105 -7.70 5.10 -6.16
CA LEU A 105 -7.41 4.41 -4.92
C LEU A 105 -6.49 5.26 -4.06
N VAL A 106 -6.92 5.57 -2.84
CA VAL A 106 -6.15 6.31 -1.85
C VAL A 106 -5.90 5.41 -0.65
N VAL A 107 -4.65 5.14 -0.36
CA VAL A 107 -4.25 4.15 0.64
C VAL A 107 -3.24 4.75 1.61
N LEU A 108 -3.48 4.56 2.90
CA LEU A 108 -2.48 4.80 3.93
C LEU A 108 -1.64 3.53 4.06
N VAL A 109 -0.32 3.69 4.02
CA VAL A 109 0.63 2.58 4.06
C VAL A 109 1.51 2.71 5.30
N VAL A 110 1.72 1.60 6.00
CA VAL A 110 2.64 1.53 7.15
C VAL A 110 3.59 0.35 6.93
N PHE A 111 4.90 0.62 7.00
CA PHE A 111 5.95 -0.40 6.94
C PHE A 111 6.60 -0.57 8.31
N GLY A 112 6.90 -1.79 8.68
CA GLY A 112 7.66 -2.12 9.87
C GLY A 112 8.74 -3.17 9.57
N PRO A 113 10.03 -2.85 9.79
CA PRO A 113 10.63 -1.54 10.08
C PRO A 113 10.48 -0.54 8.94
N ALA A 114 11.08 0.64 9.08
CA ALA A 114 11.00 1.65 8.03
C ALA A 114 11.47 1.09 6.68
N GLU A 115 10.76 1.43 5.60
CA GLU A 115 11.14 1.04 4.25
C GLU A 115 12.54 1.57 3.93
N GLY A 116 13.41 0.67 3.56
CA GLY A 116 14.81 1.00 3.31
C GLY A 116 15.20 1.03 1.86
#